data_ddc64edce77818ce4bc84b728790b8ec
#
_entry.id   ddc64edce77818ce4bc84b728790b8ec
#
_cell.length_a   1.000
_cell.length_b   1.000
_cell.length_c   1.000
_cell.angle_alpha   90.00
_cell.angle_beta   90.00
_cell.angle_gamma   90.00
#
_symmetry.space_group_name_H-M   'P 1'
#
loop_
_entity.id
_entity.type
_entity.pdbx_description
1 polymer ?
#
loop_
_entity_poly.entity_id
_entity_poly.type
_entity_poly.pdbx_seq_one_letter_code
_entity_poly.pdbx_strand_id
1 'polypeptide(L)'
;MKDLKFVWRHRKTLYAKDDNLCVKSDKLYAAANKLWIKGDILETEGNKLYAEGSKPRAEVYIFRAEDDKLWAEDNKLRAKGEKLRAKAAKLRAEADKLRAEGDSLRAEGHKLRAEGDKLWSEAILEVCGNIKTEWRLGDCYLETGEVFKL
;
A
#
# COMPACT_ATOMS: atom_id res chain seq x y z
N MET A 1 27.96 -23.67 -22.58
CA MET A 1 26.85 -23.17 -23.42
C MET A 1 25.58 -23.12 -22.54
N LYS A 2 25.00 -21.96 -22.37
CA LYS A 2 23.76 -21.81 -21.57
C LYS A 2 22.61 -22.51 -22.30
N ASP A 3 21.82 -23.28 -21.57
CA ASP A 3 20.56 -23.84 -22.10
C ASP A 3 19.45 -22.77 -22.01
N LEU A 4 19.02 -22.26 -23.16
CA LEU A 4 17.96 -21.24 -23.24
C LEU A 4 16.67 -21.67 -22.53
N LYS A 5 16.30 -22.95 -22.61
CA LYS A 5 15.12 -23.49 -21.92
C LYS A 5 15.26 -23.42 -20.41
N PHE A 6 16.47 -23.61 -19.89
CA PHE A 6 16.76 -23.49 -18.46
C PHE A 6 16.65 -22.03 -18.02
N VAL A 7 17.28 -21.09 -18.75
CA VAL A 7 17.24 -19.66 -18.44
C VAL A 7 15.81 -19.13 -18.53
N TRP A 8 15.05 -19.57 -19.54
CA TRP A 8 13.63 -19.22 -19.67
C TRP A 8 12.80 -19.68 -18.47
N ARG A 9 12.97 -20.92 -18.02
CA ARG A 9 12.30 -21.42 -16.80
C ARG A 9 12.68 -20.63 -15.58
N HIS A 10 13.93 -20.25 -15.45
CA HIS A 10 14.39 -19.42 -14.33
C HIS A 10 13.73 -18.02 -14.37
N ARG A 11 13.71 -17.38 -15.55
CA ARG A 11 12.99 -16.11 -15.77
C ARG A 11 11.52 -16.22 -15.36
N LYS A 12 10.81 -17.27 -15.79
CA LYS A 12 9.42 -17.52 -15.38
C LYS A 12 9.27 -17.63 -13.87
N THR A 13 10.20 -18.27 -13.20
CA THR A 13 10.20 -18.38 -11.73
C THR A 13 10.35 -17.01 -11.07
N LEU A 14 11.20 -16.14 -11.60
CA LEU A 14 11.37 -14.77 -11.09
C LEU A 14 10.11 -13.93 -11.31
N TYR A 15 9.47 -14.06 -12.46
CA TYR A 15 8.20 -13.39 -12.75
C TYR A 15 7.07 -13.85 -11.83
N ALA A 16 6.95 -15.17 -11.59
CA ALA A 16 5.96 -15.68 -10.64
C ALA A 16 6.21 -15.19 -9.20
N LYS A 17 7.47 -14.95 -8.83
CA LYS A 17 7.81 -14.31 -7.54
C LYS A 17 7.39 -12.85 -7.51
N ASP A 18 7.67 -12.09 -8.58
CA ASP A 18 7.20 -10.70 -8.73
C ASP A 18 5.68 -10.61 -8.59
N ASP A 19 4.93 -11.43 -9.35
CA ASP A 19 3.46 -11.47 -9.27
C ASP A 19 2.97 -11.77 -7.85
N ASN A 20 3.61 -12.68 -7.13
CA ASN A 20 3.30 -12.98 -5.73
C ASN A 20 3.56 -11.77 -4.80
N LEU A 21 4.65 -11.05 -5.02
CA LEU A 21 4.97 -9.85 -4.24
C LEU A 21 3.97 -8.72 -4.55
N CYS A 22 3.58 -8.54 -5.81
CA CYS A 22 2.53 -7.60 -6.20
C CYS A 22 1.20 -7.92 -5.50
N VAL A 23 0.75 -9.17 -5.49
CA VAL A 23 -0.47 -9.59 -4.79
C VAL A 23 -0.40 -9.32 -3.29
N LYS A 24 0.76 -9.56 -2.65
CA LYS A 24 0.96 -9.23 -1.24
C LYS A 24 0.90 -7.73 -0.99
N SER A 25 1.57 -6.94 -1.83
CA SER A 25 1.53 -5.49 -1.79
C SER A 25 0.09 -4.97 -1.89
N ASP A 26 -0.70 -5.46 -2.84
CA ASP A 26 -2.10 -5.05 -3.03
C ASP A 26 -2.96 -5.34 -1.79
N LYS A 27 -2.73 -6.46 -1.11
CA LYS A 27 -3.39 -6.77 0.17
C LYS A 27 -3.02 -5.76 1.26
N LEU A 28 -1.75 -5.35 1.34
CA LEU A 28 -1.30 -4.33 2.30
C LEU A 28 -1.93 -2.98 2.00
N TYR A 29 -2.00 -2.55 0.74
CA TYR A 29 -2.72 -1.33 0.36
C TYR A 29 -4.19 -1.38 0.71
N ALA A 30 -4.87 -2.50 0.46
CA ALA A 30 -6.26 -2.67 0.84
C ALA A 30 -6.47 -2.58 2.36
N ALA A 31 -5.56 -3.17 3.15
CA ALA A 31 -5.58 -3.06 4.61
C ALA A 31 -5.33 -1.63 5.07
N ALA A 32 -4.32 -0.96 4.51
CA ALA A 32 -4.01 0.45 4.79
C ALA A 32 -5.22 1.36 4.51
N ASN A 33 -5.87 1.20 3.37
CA ASN A 33 -7.06 1.98 3.02
C ASN A 33 -8.21 1.78 4.02
N LYS A 34 -8.43 0.56 4.51
CA LYS A 34 -9.43 0.30 5.56
C LYS A 34 -9.09 1.04 6.86
N LEU A 35 -7.82 1.09 7.24
CA LEU A 35 -7.37 1.81 8.44
C LEU A 35 -7.53 3.33 8.27
N TRP A 36 -7.21 3.87 7.09
CA TRP A 36 -7.43 5.27 6.77
C TRP A 36 -8.91 5.67 6.91
N ILE A 37 -9.81 4.90 6.30
CA ILE A 37 -11.27 5.15 6.40
C ILE A 37 -11.74 5.12 7.86
N LYS A 38 -11.28 4.15 8.65
CA LYS A 38 -11.60 4.09 10.09
C LYS A 38 -11.04 5.31 10.83
N GLY A 39 -9.84 5.75 10.50
CA GLY A 39 -9.23 6.96 11.06
C GLY A 39 -10.06 8.20 10.77
N ASP A 40 -10.51 8.37 9.54
CA ASP A 40 -11.34 9.50 9.12
C ASP A 40 -12.70 9.54 9.83
N ILE A 41 -13.32 8.37 10.01
CA ILE A 41 -14.58 8.26 10.77
C ILE A 41 -14.36 8.69 12.22
N LEU A 42 -13.32 8.18 12.88
CA LEU A 42 -13.02 8.53 14.28
C LEU A 42 -12.66 10.00 14.45
N GLU A 43 -11.93 10.59 13.51
CA GLU A 43 -11.61 12.01 13.54
C GLU A 43 -12.85 12.87 13.37
N THR A 44 -13.74 12.50 12.44
CA THR A 44 -15.03 13.19 12.22
C THR A 44 -15.89 13.16 13.48
N GLU A 45 -15.98 11.99 14.13
CA GLU A 45 -16.72 11.82 15.38
C GLU A 45 -16.07 12.64 16.51
N GLY A 46 -14.75 12.60 16.61
CA GLY A 46 -13.99 13.41 17.58
C GLY A 46 -14.20 14.91 17.40
N ASN A 47 -14.28 15.39 16.15
CA ASN A 47 -14.56 16.77 15.83
C ASN A 47 -15.99 17.19 16.20
N LYS A 48 -16.98 16.30 15.97
CA LYS A 48 -18.38 16.53 16.39
C LYS A 48 -18.47 16.66 17.90
N LEU A 49 -17.89 15.73 18.66
CA LEU A 49 -17.91 15.78 20.13
C LEU A 49 -17.23 17.04 20.67
N TYR A 50 -16.12 17.46 20.04
CA TYR A 50 -15.43 18.70 20.41
C TYR A 50 -16.30 19.93 20.13
N ALA A 51 -17.00 19.96 19.01
CA ALA A 51 -17.91 21.05 18.67
C ALA A 51 -19.15 21.10 19.59
N GLU A 52 -19.72 19.93 19.92
CA GLU A 52 -20.82 19.82 20.88
C GLU A 52 -20.41 20.32 22.25
N GLY A 53 -19.22 19.94 22.76
CA GLY A 53 -18.69 20.43 24.01
C GLY A 53 -18.32 21.93 24.00
N SER A 54 -18.28 22.57 22.84
CA SER A 54 -18.00 24.01 22.74
C SER A 54 -19.25 24.89 22.70
N LYS A 55 -20.43 24.32 22.42
CA LYS A 55 -21.71 25.06 22.32
C LYS A 55 -22.13 25.71 23.64
N PRO A 56 -22.07 25.05 24.81
CA PRO A 56 -22.50 25.66 26.07
C PRO A 56 -21.77 26.94 26.41
N ARG A 57 -20.50 27.07 26.03
CA ARG A 57 -19.71 28.29 26.31
C ARG A 57 -20.25 29.56 25.66
N ALA A 58 -20.94 29.44 24.53
CA ALA A 58 -21.49 30.58 23.82
C ALA A 58 -22.82 31.08 24.46
N GLU A 59 -23.53 30.20 25.18
CA GLU A 59 -24.86 30.52 25.76
C GLU A 59 -24.80 30.85 27.26
N VAL A 60 -23.71 30.48 27.98
CA VAL A 60 -23.62 30.41 29.43
C VAL A 60 -23.12 31.72 30.09
N TYR A 61 -23.04 32.82 29.40
CA TYR A 61 -22.72 34.10 30.10
C TYR A 61 -23.79 34.60 31.11
N ILE A 62 -24.88 33.84 31.33
CA ILE A 62 -26.07 34.34 32.06
C ILE A 62 -26.36 33.68 33.43
N PHE A 63 -25.89 32.44 33.75
CA PHE A 63 -26.24 31.79 35.03
C PHE A 63 -25.06 30.98 35.68
N ARG A 64 -24.58 31.47 36.85
CA ARG A 64 -23.39 30.93 37.55
C ARG A 64 -23.53 29.58 38.24
N ALA A 65 -24.72 29.11 38.58
CA ALA A 65 -24.89 27.87 39.40
C ALA A 65 -25.17 26.58 38.62
N GLU A 66 -25.61 26.66 37.37
CA GLU A 66 -25.71 25.53 36.45
C GLU A 66 -24.42 25.31 35.65
N ASP A 67 -23.49 26.25 35.74
CA ASP A 67 -22.23 26.32 35.01
C ASP A 67 -21.29 25.14 35.32
N ASP A 68 -21.17 24.72 36.56
CA ASP A 68 -20.19 23.66 36.93
C ASP A 68 -20.50 22.31 36.35
N LYS A 69 -21.80 21.95 36.25
CA LYS A 69 -22.22 20.66 35.65
C LYS A 69 -22.04 20.68 34.13
N LEU A 70 -22.46 21.76 33.47
CA LEU A 70 -22.30 21.93 32.03
C LEU A 70 -20.82 21.99 31.64
N TRP A 71 -19.99 22.65 32.46
CA TRP A 71 -18.58 22.72 32.27
C TRP A 71 -17.88 21.34 32.41
N ALA A 72 -18.33 20.53 33.36
CA ALA A 72 -17.85 19.17 33.54
C ALA A 72 -18.24 18.26 32.38
N GLU A 73 -19.44 18.41 31.80
CA GLU A 73 -19.91 17.68 30.63
C GLU A 73 -19.12 18.10 29.37
N ASP A 74 -18.93 19.40 29.14
CA ASP A 74 -18.10 19.94 28.06
C ASP A 74 -16.69 19.33 28.10
N ASN A 75 -16.04 19.35 29.27
CA ASN A 75 -14.72 18.77 29.43
C ASN A 75 -14.69 17.27 29.14
N LYS A 76 -15.74 16.52 29.53
CA LYS A 76 -15.86 15.09 29.20
C LYS A 76 -15.99 14.86 27.69
N LEU A 77 -16.81 15.66 27.02
CA LEU A 77 -16.98 15.54 25.55
C LEU A 77 -15.69 15.88 24.82
N ARG A 78 -15.02 16.96 25.22
CA ARG A 78 -13.71 17.32 24.66
C ARG A 78 -12.67 16.22 24.86
N ALA A 79 -12.55 15.69 26.08
CA ALA A 79 -11.63 14.60 26.36
C ALA A 79 -11.93 13.33 25.55
N LYS A 80 -13.23 13.02 25.32
CA LYS A 80 -13.61 11.93 24.40
C LYS A 80 -13.20 12.24 22.97
N GLY A 81 -13.45 13.46 22.49
CA GLY A 81 -13.06 13.90 21.14
C GLY A 81 -11.55 13.79 20.92
N GLU A 82 -10.75 14.24 21.89
CA GLU A 82 -9.28 14.12 21.83
C GLU A 82 -8.81 12.66 21.80
N LYS A 83 -9.42 11.78 22.61
CA LYS A 83 -9.12 10.34 22.57
C LYS A 83 -9.43 9.71 21.21
N LEU A 84 -10.53 10.10 20.56
CA LEU A 84 -10.87 9.61 19.22
C LEU A 84 -9.87 10.11 18.16
N ARG A 85 -9.49 11.38 18.23
CA ARG A 85 -8.44 11.95 17.36
C ARG A 85 -7.10 11.23 17.54
N ALA A 86 -6.69 10.96 18.78
CA ALA A 86 -5.47 10.21 19.05
C ALA A 86 -5.53 8.77 18.50
N LYS A 87 -6.70 8.10 18.57
CA LYS A 87 -6.90 6.80 17.93
C LYS A 87 -6.82 6.90 16.41
N ALA A 88 -7.44 7.89 15.81
CA ALA A 88 -7.39 8.14 14.37
C ALA A 88 -5.95 8.33 13.88
N ALA A 89 -5.16 9.14 14.59
CA ALA A 89 -3.75 9.35 14.28
C ALA A 89 -2.94 8.04 14.33
N LYS A 90 -3.19 7.17 15.32
CA LYS A 90 -2.53 5.86 15.40
C LYS A 90 -2.89 4.96 14.22
N LEU A 91 -4.17 4.91 13.82
CA LEU A 91 -4.60 4.11 12.66
C LEU A 91 -3.99 4.61 11.36
N ARG A 92 -3.88 5.92 11.19
CA ARG A 92 -3.20 6.51 10.02
C ARG A 92 -1.72 6.16 9.99
N ALA A 93 -1.02 6.27 11.12
CA ALA A 93 0.39 5.88 11.19
C ALA A 93 0.62 4.39 10.90
N GLU A 94 -0.30 3.51 11.32
CA GLU A 94 -0.27 2.09 10.97
C GLU A 94 -0.53 1.88 9.47
N ALA A 95 -1.49 2.59 8.89
CA ALA A 95 -1.78 2.55 7.46
C ALA A 95 -0.56 2.98 6.63
N ASP A 96 0.14 4.03 7.04
CA ASP A 96 1.35 4.50 6.36
C ASP A 96 2.48 3.47 6.41
N LYS A 97 2.64 2.75 7.52
CA LYS A 97 3.59 1.63 7.61
C LYS A 97 3.25 0.50 6.63
N LEU A 98 1.97 0.11 6.55
CA LEU A 98 1.54 -0.92 5.60
C LEU A 98 1.74 -0.50 4.14
N ARG A 99 1.54 0.79 3.82
CA ARG A 99 1.84 1.33 2.49
C ARG A 99 3.33 1.25 2.17
N ALA A 100 4.19 1.68 3.10
CA ALA A 100 5.64 1.62 2.91
C ALA A 100 6.14 0.17 2.72
N GLU A 101 5.56 -0.79 3.46
CA GLU A 101 5.86 -2.21 3.27
C GLU A 101 5.39 -2.69 1.89
N GLY A 102 4.20 -2.29 1.46
CA GLY A 102 3.67 -2.59 0.14
C GLY A 102 4.56 -2.05 -0.99
N ASP A 103 5.05 -0.81 -0.85
CA ASP A 103 5.99 -0.19 -1.80
C ASP A 103 7.30 -0.96 -1.86
N SER A 104 7.82 -1.39 -0.71
CA SER A 104 9.04 -2.21 -0.63
C SER A 104 8.89 -3.54 -1.37
N LEU A 105 7.77 -4.24 -1.19
CA LEU A 105 7.49 -5.50 -1.88
C LEU A 105 7.38 -5.32 -3.40
N ARG A 106 6.76 -4.23 -3.86
CA ARG A 106 6.71 -3.91 -5.29
C ARG A 106 8.10 -3.64 -5.87
N ALA A 107 8.91 -2.86 -5.15
CA ALA A 107 10.27 -2.57 -5.59
C ALA A 107 11.14 -3.84 -5.68
N GLU A 108 10.96 -4.77 -4.74
CA GLU A 108 11.61 -6.09 -4.78
C GLU A 108 11.14 -6.91 -5.98
N GLY A 109 9.83 -6.96 -6.24
CA GLY A 109 9.26 -7.65 -7.40
C GLY A 109 9.82 -7.11 -8.71
N HIS A 110 9.84 -5.80 -8.89
CA HIS A 110 10.42 -5.17 -10.10
C HIS A 110 11.90 -5.51 -10.28
N LYS A 111 12.69 -5.59 -9.19
CA LYS A 111 14.09 -6.04 -9.26
C LYS A 111 14.21 -7.47 -9.78
N LEU A 112 13.37 -8.38 -9.27
CA LEU A 112 13.36 -9.78 -9.72
C LEU A 112 12.98 -9.89 -11.20
N ARG A 113 12.01 -9.10 -11.66
CA ARG A 113 11.62 -9.05 -13.07
C ARG A 113 12.76 -8.54 -13.95
N ALA A 114 13.40 -7.44 -13.56
CA ALA A 114 14.54 -6.88 -14.28
C ALA A 114 15.74 -7.85 -14.33
N GLU A 115 15.99 -8.58 -13.23
CA GLU A 115 17.00 -9.64 -13.19
C GLU A 115 16.67 -10.77 -14.18
N GLY A 116 15.42 -11.21 -14.22
CA GLY A 116 14.96 -12.22 -15.17
C GLY A 116 15.14 -11.78 -16.63
N ASP A 117 14.82 -10.54 -16.94
CA ASP A 117 14.99 -9.98 -18.28
C ASP A 117 16.46 -9.86 -18.68
N LYS A 118 17.30 -9.42 -17.76
CA LYS A 118 18.75 -9.33 -17.97
C LYS A 118 19.36 -10.70 -18.25
N LEU A 119 19.06 -11.70 -17.40
CA LEU A 119 19.56 -13.07 -17.58
C LEU A 119 19.11 -13.66 -18.92
N TRP A 120 17.88 -13.39 -19.33
CA TRP A 120 17.36 -13.84 -20.62
C TRP A 120 18.06 -13.19 -21.79
N SER A 121 18.24 -11.86 -21.75
CA SER A 121 18.93 -11.11 -22.80
C SER A 121 20.39 -11.55 -22.96
N GLU A 122 21.10 -11.76 -21.84
CA GLU A 122 22.47 -12.25 -21.84
C GLU A 122 22.57 -13.68 -22.40
N ALA A 123 21.59 -14.55 -22.08
CA ALA A 123 21.58 -15.92 -22.57
C ALA A 123 21.32 -15.98 -24.08
N ILE A 124 20.40 -15.15 -24.62
CA ILE A 124 20.16 -15.05 -26.06
C ILE A 124 21.44 -14.59 -26.76
N LEU A 125 22.06 -13.52 -26.28
CA LEU A 125 23.27 -12.98 -26.86
C LEU A 125 24.41 -14.02 -26.89
N GLU A 126 24.56 -14.78 -25.81
CA GLU A 126 25.60 -15.82 -25.70
C GLU A 126 25.36 -17.03 -26.63
N VAL A 127 24.12 -17.47 -26.76
CA VAL A 127 23.76 -18.71 -27.48
C VAL A 127 23.48 -18.44 -28.96
N CYS A 128 22.76 -17.37 -29.28
CA CYS A 128 22.28 -17.07 -30.60
C CYS A 128 23.00 -15.90 -31.27
N GLY A 129 23.80 -15.14 -30.50
CA GLY A 129 24.40 -13.92 -30.99
C GLY A 129 23.40 -12.76 -31.09
N ASN A 130 23.71 -11.77 -31.93
CA ASN A 130 22.87 -10.59 -32.09
C ASN A 130 21.72 -10.87 -33.07
N ILE A 131 20.68 -11.59 -32.61
CA ILE A 131 19.49 -11.91 -33.37
C ILE A 131 18.33 -11.01 -32.98
N LYS A 132 17.36 -10.84 -33.89
CA LYS A 132 16.12 -10.15 -33.58
C LYS A 132 15.22 -11.02 -32.70
N THR A 133 14.67 -10.38 -31.68
CA THR A 133 13.68 -10.99 -30.79
C THR A 133 12.39 -10.18 -30.87
N GLU A 134 11.27 -10.85 -30.95
CA GLU A 134 9.95 -10.23 -30.94
C GLU A 134 9.16 -10.71 -29.72
N TRP A 135 8.53 -9.78 -29.02
CA TRP A 135 7.70 -10.06 -27.85
C TRP A 135 6.22 -9.91 -28.21
N ARG A 136 5.42 -10.95 -27.99
CA ARG A 136 3.96 -10.92 -28.19
C ARG A 136 3.28 -11.55 -26.98
N LEU A 137 2.45 -10.78 -26.29
CA LEU A 137 1.68 -11.23 -25.11
C LEU A 137 2.53 -11.94 -24.02
N GLY A 138 3.79 -11.53 -23.88
CA GLY A 138 4.72 -12.12 -22.93
C GLY A 138 5.59 -13.26 -23.49
N ASP A 139 5.21 -13.84 -24.63
CA ASP A 139 6.00 -14.85 -25.32
C ASP A 139 7.16 -14.20 -26.08
N CYS A 140 8.31 -14.88 -26.11
CA CYS A 140 9.49 -14.45 -26.84
C CYS A 140 9.66 -15.29 -28.11
N TYR A 141 9.70 -14.64 -29.27
CA TYR A 141 9.92 -15.25 -30.58
C TYR A 141 11.34 -14.89 -31.04
N LEU A 142 12.15 -15.90 -31.30
CA LEU A 142 13.49 -15.70 -31.86
C LEU A 142 13.43 -15.75 -33.40
N GLU A 143 14.28 -14.99 -34.06
CA GLU A 143 14.44 -15.01 -35.50
C GLU A 143 14.76 -16.42 -36.05
N THR A 144 15.34 -17.29 -35.19
CA THR A 144 15.61 -18.71 -35.49
C THR A 144 14.33 -19.58 -35.61
N GLY A 145 13.17 -19.04 -35.30
CA GLY A 145 11.87 -19.74 -35.28
C GLY A 145 11.52 -20.39 -33.96
N GLU A 146 12.38 -20.32 -32.96
CA GLU A 146 12.06 -20.80 -31.60
C GLU A 146 11.11 -19.86 -30.89
N VAL A 147 10.16 -20.43 -30.12
CA VAL A 147 9.17 -19.69 -29.34
C VAL A 147 9.24 -20.10 -27.88
N PHE A 148 9.42 -19.13 -27.01
CA PHE A 148 9.43 -19.29 -25.55
C PHE A 148 8.15 -18.66 -24.98
N LYS A 149 7.22 -19.49 -24.53
CA LYS A 149 5.92 -19.07 -23.96
C LYS A 149 6.03 -18.76 -22.46
N LEU A 150 5.39 -17.68 -22.06
CA LEU A 150 5.32 -17.25 -20.66
C LEU A 150 4.45 -18.20 -19.83
#